data_b948bcfd852087f71c36e030db79b67b
#
_entry.id   b948bcfd852087f71c36e030db79b67b
#
_cell.length_a   1.000
_cell.length_b   1.000
_cell.length_c   1.000
_cell.angle_alpha   90.00
_cell.angle_beta   90.00
_cell.angle_gamma   90.00
#
_symmetry.space_group_name_H-M   'P 1'
#
loop_
_entity.id
_entity.type
_entity.pdbx_description
1 polymer ?
#
loop_
_entity_poly.entity_id
_entity_poly.type
_entity_poly.pdbx_seq_one_letter_code
_entity_poly.pdbx_strand_id
1 'polypeptide(L)'
;MFIVGIDIAKRSHEAIIIAEDGQVVRKAFSFRNNCTGYNLLLEQVRKLTLVKSQIVFAMESTAHYWLALYARLLKDGYTVMVLNPIQSHSLRELYIRKTKTDARDSLIIADLVRFGRCKASNVPQDKILALRELCRSRAYLVDMAADLKRKLIALLDRIFPEYESLFDSVFSKASIAVLSKYSTPQKVKNANLRKLTDLLMESSNGHFGEWKAHQLKEAACSSFGIDDSGGVYSTLLGMFLEQILSLTAQADSLEKQISVFFQEFNNPLTSIPGVGTVLAATILSEIGDITRFSSADKLLAYAGLDPSVKQSGEFKSNQNRMSKRGSPYLRRAIWLASTVAVHRDPMFQTYYEKKISEGLHYMNVIGHVSRKMTAVIFAVLRDGQPYQPILQSAG
;
A
#
# COMPACT_ATOMS: atom_id res chain seq x y z
N MET A 1 37.39 2.89 -12.63
CA MET A 1 36.05 3.26 -12.14
C MET A 1 36.12 3.40 -10.63
N PHE A 2 35.41 4.40 -10.07
CA PHE A 2 35.32 4.58 -8.60
C PHE A 2 33.89 4.27 -8.12
N ILE A 3 33.77 3.57 -7.02
CA ILE A 3 32.49 3.22 -6.41
C ILE A 3 32.38 3.93 -5.07
N VAL A 4 31.32 4.73 -4.93
CA VAL A 4 30.99 5.46 -3.69
C VAL A 4 29.88 4.71 -2.99
N GLY A 5 30.21 3.94 -1.98
CA GLY A 5 29.21 3.25 -1.13
C GLY A 5 28.71 4.19 -0.04
N ILE A 6 27.41 4.31 0.11
CA ILE A 6 26.76 5.25 1.04
C ILE A 6 25.81 4.48 1.95
N ASP A 7 26.08 4.49 3.24
CA ASP A 7 25.13 4.08 4.25
C ASP A 7 24.20 5.25 4.59
N ILE A 8 22.89 5.02 4.46
CA ILE A 8 21.85 6.05 4.53
C ILE A 8 21.25 6.13 5.91
N ALA A 9 21.28 7.34 6.51
CA ALA A 9 20.60 7.63 7.76
C ALA A 9 19.84 8.97 7.70
N LYS A 10 19.01 9.24 8.70
CA LYS A 10 18.09 10.39 8.71
C LYS A 10 18.80 11.74 8.67
N ARG A 11 19.86 11.90 9.47
CA ARG A 11 20.52 13.22 9.68
C ARG A 11 21.86 13.35 8.97
N SER A 12 22.61 12.27 8.90
CA SER A 12 23.91 12.20 8.24
C SER A 12 24.11 10.85 7.61
N HIS A 13 24.78 10.82 6.49
CA HIS A 13 25.14 9.62 5.76
C HIS A 13 26.62 9.33 5.95
N GLU A 14 27.04 8.08 5.84
CA GLU A 14 28.43 7.68 5.83
C GLU A 14 28.82 7.20 4.43
N ALA A 15 29.89 7.74 3.87
CA ALA A 15 30.37 7.37 2.54
C ALA A 15 31.82 6.88 2.57
N ILE A 16 32.11 5.88 1.74
CA ILE A 16 33.44 5.39 1.44
C ILE A 16 33.64 5.38 -0.07
N ILE A 17 34.89 5.58 -0.54
CA ILE A 17 35.21 5.49 -1.96
C ILE A 17 36.25 4.40 -2.17
N ILE A 18 35.93 3.43 -3.03
CA ILE A 18 36.82 2.35 -3.42
C ILE A 18 37.11 2.43 -4.93
N ALA A 19 38.26 1.94 -5.35
CA ALA A 19 38.59 1.70 -6.72
C ALA A 19 38.01 0.35 -7.21
N GLU A 20 38.08 0.10 -8.48
CA GLU A 20 37.56 -1.13 -9.12
C GLU A 20 38.25 -2.42 -8.61
N ASP A 21 39.49 -2.32 -8.24
CA ASP A 21 40.27 -3.41 -7.61
C ASP A 21 39.92 -3.67 -6.13
N GLY A 22 39.13 -2.78 -5.52
CA GLY A 22 38.71 -2.85 -4.12
C GLY A 22 39.58 -2.04 -3.16
N GLN A 23 40.63 -1.36 -3.67
CA GLN A 23 41.45 -0.49 -2.84
C GLN A 23 40.60 0.69 -2.31
N VAL A 24 40.70 0.94 -1.01
CA VAL A 24 40.04 2.11 -0.39
C VAL A 24 40.83 3.37 -0.75
N VAL A 25 40.27 4.15 -1.67
CA VAL A 25 40.87 5.41 -2.13
C VAL A 25 40.56 6.55 -1.16
N ARG A 26 39.36 6.57 -0.59
CA ARG A 26 38.97 7.50 0.46
C ARG A 26 38.33 6.71 1.61
N LYS A 27 38.92 6.82 2.80
CA LYS A 27 38.36 6.24 4.03
C LYS A 27 36.97 6.83 4.29
N ALA A 28 36.16 6.08 5.05
CA ALA A 28 34.81 6.48 5.41
C ALA A 28 34.77 7.88 6.04
N PHE A 29 33.80 8.67 5.61
CA PHE A 29 33.55 10.04 6.09
C PHE A 29 32.05 10.29 6.15
N SER A 30 31.66 11.05 7.18
CA SER A 30 30.28 11.43 7.39
C SER A 30 29.94 12.74 6.67
N PHE A 31 28.74 12.85 6.15
CA PHE A 31 28.20 14.08 5.59
C PHE A 31 26.72 14.24 5.94
N ARG A 32 26.30 15.48 6.22
CA ARG A 32 24.91 15.78 6.60
C ARG A 32 23.95 15.59 5.43
N ASN A 33 22.72 15.16 5.72
CA ASN A 33 21.64 15.07 4.74
C ASN A 33 21.06 16.46 4.43
N ASN A 34 21.88 17.32 3.82
CA ASN A 34 21.54 18.67 3.37
C ASN A 34 22.49 19.12 2.25
N CYS A 35 22.27 20.34 1.71
CA CYS A 35 23.07 20.88 0.61
C CYS A 35 24.58 21.00 0.95
N THR A 36 24.93 21.39 2.16
CA THR A 36 26.35 21.49 2.60
C THR A 36 27.02 20.12 2.60
N GLY A 37 26.33 19.09 3.13
CA GLY A 37 26.86 17.73 3.13
C GLY A 37 26.94 17.14 1.72
N TYR A 38 25.96 17.42 0.85
CA TYR A 38 26.02 17.04 -0.56
C TYR A 38 27.25 17.64 -1.27
N ASN A 39 27.53 18.92 -1.05
CA ASN A 39 28.71 19.59 -1.61
C ASN A 39 30.01 18.98 -1.09
N LEU A 40 30.07 18.62 0.19
CA LEU A 40 31.20 17.90 0.78
C LEU A 40 31.42 16.55 0.10
N LEU A 41 30.35 15.76 -0.12
CA LEU A 41 30.42 14.50 -0.85
C LEU A 41 31.03 14.71 -2.25
N LEU A 42 30.51 15.66 -3.01
CA LEU A 42 31.00 15.96 -4.35
C LEU A 42 32.44 16.48 -4.37
N GLU A 43 32.84 17.26 -3.38
CA GLU A 43 34.23 17.70 -3.23
C GLU A 43 35.18 16.52 -3.08
N GLN A 44 34.86 15.52 -2.24
CA GLN A 44 35.70 14.34 -2.09
C GLN A 44 35.79 13.53 -3.40
N VAL A 45 34.69 13.41 -4.13
CA VAL A 45 34.66 12.72 -5.42
C VAL A 45 35.46 13.46 -6.48
N ARG A 46 35.32 14.78 -6.59
CA ARG A 46 36.03 15.63 -7.57
C ARG A 46 37.55 15.67 -7.37
N LYS A 47 38.02 15.39 -6.15
CA LYS A 47 39.47 15.24 -5.89
C LYS A 47 40.06 14.01 -6.59
N LEU A 48 39.22 13.03 -6.99
CA LEU A 48 39.65 11.80 -7.62
C LEU A 48 39.50 11.86 -9.16
N THR A 49 38.36 12.35 -9.63
CA THR A 49 38.07 12.51 -11.06
C THR A 49 36.95 13.53 -11.29
N LEU A 50 37.04 14.23 -12.40
CA LEU A 50 35.97 15.11 -12.90
C LEU A 50 35.05 14.41 -13.90
N VAL A 51 35.39 13.20 -14.33
CA VAL A 51 34.64 12.42 -15.32
C VAL A 51 33.54 11.65 -14.62
N LYS A 52 32.30 12.12 -14.73
CA LYS A 52 31.13 11.55 -14.03
C LYS A 52 30.87 10.09 -14.39
N SER A 53 31.13 9.67 -15.63
CA SER A 53 30.94 8.28 -16.08
C SER A 53 31.90 7.29 -15.41
N GLN A 54 32.96 7.77 -14.77
CA GLN A 54 33.87 6.94 -13.97
C GLN A 54 33.43 6.74 -12.53
N ILE A 55 32.28 7.31 -12.13
CA ILE A 55 31.80 7.30 -10.75
C ILE A 55 30.44 6.62 -10.69
N VAL A 56 30.30 5.65 -9.80
CA VAL A 56 29.04 5.00 -9.48
C VAL A 56 28.75 5.21 -7.97
N PHE A 57 27.65 5.85 -7.68
CA PHE A 57 27.13 5.94 -6.32
C PHE A 57 26.25 4.72 -6.02
N ALA A 58 26.45 4.10 -4.87
CA ALA A 58 25.66 2.97 -4.40
C ALA A 58 25.09 3.28 -3.01
N MET A 59 23.82 3.00 -2.80
CA MET A 59 23.14 3.22 -1.53
C MET A 59 22.02 2.20 -1.30
N GLU A 60 21.69 1.91 -0.04
CA GLU A 60 20.54 1.09 0.31
C GLU A 60 19.25 1.89 0.27
N SER A 61 18.13 1.22 -0.10
CA SER A 61 16.79 1.79 -0.03
C SER A 61 16.22 1.79 1.39
N THR A 62 16.98 2.28 2.37
CA THR A 62 16.57 2.33 3.77
C THR A 62 15.54 3.44 3.99
N ALA A 63 14.31 3.06 4.34
CA ALA A 63 13.17 3.96 4.50
C ALA A 63 13.00 4.93 3.30
N HIS A 64 12.89 6.24 3.55
CA HIS A 64 12.77 7.29 2.52
C HIS A 64 13.96 8.24 2.46
N TYR A 65 14.94 8.09 3.35
CA TYR A 65 16.03 9.07 3.52
C TYR A 65 17.00 9.16 2.34
N TRP A 66 17.02 8.12 1.49
CA TRP A 66 17.87 8.06 0.29
C TRP A 66 17.29 8.84 -0.91
N LEU A 67 15.98 9.11 -0.94
CA LEU A 67 15.28 9.65 -2.12
C LEU A 67 15.83 11.04 -2.52
N ALA A 68 16.04 11.94 -1.58
CA ALA A 68 16.54 13.29 -1.88
C ALA A 68 17.97 13.27 -2.46
N LEU A 69 18.85 12.45 -1.86
CA LEU A 69 20.21 12.28 -2.35
C LEU A 69 20.25 11.64 -3.73
N TYR A 70 19.44 10.60 -3.94
CA TYR A 70 19.27 9.91 -5.21
C TYR A 70 18.83 10.86 -6.33
N ALA A 71 17.73 11.58 -6.11
CA ALA A 71 17.18 12.52 -7.09
C ALA A 71 18.20 13.62 -7.44
N ARG A 72 18.93 14.12 -6.46
CA ARG A 72 19.95 15.15 -6.69
C ARG A 72 21.15 14.63 -7.48
N LEU A 73 21.67 13.44 -7.17
CA LEU A 73 22.77 12.83 -7.90
C LEU A 73 22.40 12.54 -9.35
N LEU A 74 21.17 12.03 -9.60
CA LEU A 74 20.68 11.82 -10.97
C LEU A 74 20.56 13.14 -11.74
N LYS A 75 19.98 14.17 -11.11
CA LYS A 75 19.87 15.50 -11.73
C LYS A 75 21.22 16.07 -12.11
N ASP A 76 22.23 15.81 -11.30
CA ASP A 76 23.61 16.24 -11.58
C ASP A 76 24.34 15.29 -12.57
N GLY A 77 23.67 14.26 -13.10
CA GLY A 77 24.15 13.37 -14.17
C GLY A 77 25.09 12.26 -13.73
N TYR A 78 25.02 11.83 -12.47
CA TYR A 78 25.77 10.68 -11.96
C TYR A 78 25.01 9.36 -12.11
N THR A 79 25.75 8.27 -12.22
CA THR A 79 25.18 6.92 -12.13
C THR A 79 24.94 6.56 -10.69
N VAL A 80 23.69 6.16 -10.35
CA VAL A 80 23.30 5.79 -8.99
C VAL A 80 22.66 4.42 -8.96
N MET A 81 23.18 3.54 -8.13
CA MET A 81 22.64 2.20 -7.87
C MET A 81 21.99 2.16 -6.51
N VAL A 82 20.69 1.94 -6.48
CA VAL A 82 19.92 1.73 -5.23
C VAL A 82 19.82 0.23 -4.99
N LEU A 83 20.29 -0.24 -3.85
CA LEU A 83 20.36 -1.65 -3.48
C LEU A 83 19.21 -2.02 -2.54
N ASN A 84 18.71 -3.26 -2.69
CA ASN A 84 17.76 -3.80 -1.73
C ASN A 84 18.50 -4.21 -0.44
N PRO A 85 18.02 -3.80 0.76
CA PRO A 85 18.62 -4.16 2.04
C PRO A 85 18.83 -5.66 2.26
N ILE A 86 18.04 -6.51 1.60
CA ILE A 86 18.22 -7.98 1.66
C ILE A 86 19.57 -8.40 1.05
N GLN A 87 20.04 -7.71 0.00
CA GLN A 87 21.29 -8.02 -0.68
C GLN A 87 22.52 -7.69 0.18
N SER A 88 22.49 -6.53 0.83
CA SER A 88 23.57 -6.11 1.75
C SER A 88 23.59 -6.96 3.01
N HIS A 89 22.42 -7.34 3.53
CA HIS A 89 22.34 -8.26 4.67
C HIS A 89 22.97 -9.62 4.35
N SER A 90 22.70 -10.19 3.18
CA SER A 90 23.27 -11.49 2.76
C SER A 90 24.80 -11.44 2.64
N LEU A 91 25.36 -10.32 2.15
CA LEU A 91 26.84 -10.17 2.09
C LEU A 91 27.44 -9.95 3.48
N ARG A 92 26.71 -9.23 4.36
CA ARG A 92 27.13 -9.00 5.75
C ARG A 92 27.31 -10.31 6.53
N GLU A 93 26.49 -11.31 6.26
CA GLU A 93 26.60 -12.65 6.88
C GLU A 93 27.86 -13.42 6.45
N LEU A 94 28.43 -13.13 5.28
CA LEU A 94 29.68 -13.75 4.81
C LEU A 94 30.94 -13.21 5.52
N TYR A 95 30.85 -12.07 6.19
CA TYR A 95 31.97 -11.54 6.96
C TYR A 95 32.02 -12.15 8.36
N ILE A 96 33.12 -12.83 8.70
CA ILE A 96 33.34 -13.57 9.94
C ILE A 96 33.20 -12.71 11.20
N ARG A 97 33.51 -11.40 11.13
CA ARG A 97 33.39 -10.48 12.27
C ARG A 97 32.09 -9.66 12.16
N LYS A 98 31.16 -9.88 13.06
CA LYS A 98 29.84 -9.23 13.15
C LYS A 98 29.86 -7.83 13.79
N THR A 99 30.93 -7.03 13.62
CA THR A 99 30.94 -5.65 14.10
C THR A 99 30.14 -4.77 13.15
N LYS A 100 29.09 -4.13 13.65
CA LYS A 100 28.24 -3.21 12.91
C LYS A 100 28.76 -1.78 13.15
N THR A 101 29.27 -1.14 12.10
CA THR A 101 29.62 0.30 12.08
C THR A 101 29.22 0.87 10.74
N ASP A 102 28.80 2.13 10.70
CA ASP A 102 28.34 2.80 9.50
C ASP A 102 29.42 2.82 8.40
N ALA A 103 30.71 2.96 8.79
CA ALA A 103 31.85 2.87 7.89
C ALA A 103 31.98 1.49 7.22
N ARG A 104 31.63 0.41 7.93
CA ARG A 104 31.65 -0.95 7.38
C ARG A 104 30.45 -1.22 6.50
N ASP A 105 29.30 -0.65 6.87
CA ASP A 105 28.08 -0.80 6.09
C ASP A 105 28.22 -0.08 4.74
N SER A 106 28.84 1.11 4.68
CA SER A 106 29.17 1.81 3.44
C SER A 106 30.17 1.02 2.56
N LEU A 107 31.15 0.32 3.17
CA LEU A 107 32.08 -0.54 2.43
C LEU A 107 31.36 -1.76 1.83
N ILE A 108 30.49 -2.42 2.60
CA ILE A 108 29.68 -3.56 2.11
C ILE A 108 28.83 -3.15 0.92
N ILE A 109 28.22 -1.96 0.96
CA ILE A 109 27.44 -1.41 -0.15
C ILE A 109 28.32 -1.21 -1.40
N ALA A 110 29.53 -0.66 -1.24
CA ALA A 110 30.47 -0.48 -2.34
C ALA A 110 30.93 -1.84 -2.93
N ASP A 111 31.28 -2.80 -2.09
CA ASP A 111 31.73 -4.12 -2.49
C ASP A 111 30.64 -4.91 -3.22
N LEU A 112 29.37 -4.78 -2.85
CA LEU A 112 28.26 -5.39 -3.60
C LEU A 112 28.25 -4.98 -5.06
N VAL A 113 28.46 -3.69 -5.32
CA VAL A 113 28.56 -3.16 -6.69
C VAL A 113 29.80 -3.67 -7.40
N ARG A 114 30.95 -3.64 -6.70
CA ARG A 114 32.23 -4.12 -7.24
C ARG A 114 32.19 -5.58 -7.68
N PHE A 115 31.56 -6.44 -6.88
CA PHE A 115 31.41 -7.87 -7.22
C PHE A 115 30.44 -8.15 -8.37
N GLY A 116 29.70 -7.14 -8.85
CA GLY A 116 28.73 -7.31 -9.94
C GLY A 116 27.55 -8.25 -9.60
N ARG A 117 27.40 -8.62 -8.33
CA ARG A 117 26.36 -9.57 -7.86
C ARG A 117 25.10 -8.89 -7.37
N CYS A 118 25.03 -7.57 -7.47
CA CYS A 118 23.83 -6.81 -7.11
C CYS A 118 23.01 -6.42 -8.34
N LYS A 119 21.69 -6.49 -8.17
CA LYS A 119 20.78 -5.83 -9.11
C LYS A 119 20.38 -4.49 -8.51
N ALA A 120 20.63 -3.41 -9.24
CA ALA A 120 20.09 -2.10 -8.85
C ALA A 120 18.57 -2.20 -8.75
N SER A 121 18.00 -1.64 -7.69
CA SER A 121 16.57 -1.46 -7.59
C SER A 121 16.16 -0.48 -8.68
N ASN A 122 15.18 -0.85 -9.47
CA ASN A 122 14.60 0.08 -10.45
C ASN A 122 13.81 1.13 -9.67
N VAL A 123 14.31 2.36 -9.65
CA VAL A 123 13.60 3.50 -9.06
C VAL A 123 12.74 4.10 -10.16
N PRO A 124 11.42 4.13 -10.00
CA PRO A 124 10.53 4.69 -11.00
C PRO A 124 10.81 6.18 -11.25
N GLN A 125 10.39 6.67 -12.42
CA GLN A 125 10.41 8.09 -12.74
C GLN A 125 9.63 8.92 -11.70
N ASP A 126 9.98 10.20 -11.53
CA ASP A 126 9.39 11.09 -10.54
C ASP A 126 7.85 11.11 -10.54
N LYS A 127 7.23 11.08 -11.73
CA LYS A 127 5.76 11.00 -11.87
C LYS A 127 5.18 9.72 -11.28
N ILE A 128 5.83 8.58 -11.50
CA ILE A 128 5.40 7.29 -10.92
C ILE A 128 5.55 7.29 -9.40
N LEU A 129 6.63 7.89 -8.89
CA LEU A 129 6.83 8.05 -7.45
C LEU A 129 5.75 8.94 -6.83
N ALA A 130 5.42 10.05 -7.46
CA ALA A 130 4.35 10.94 -7.01
C ALA A 130 2.98 10.23 -6.99
N LEU A 131 2.64 9.48 -8.06
CA LEU A 131 1.43 8.67 -8.11
C LEU A 131 1.39 7.63 -6.99
N ARG A 132 2.53 6.98 -6.71
CA ARG A 132 2.66 6.00 -5.62
C ARG A 132 2.40 6.64 -4.26
N GLU A 133 2.93 7.81 -4.00
CA GLU A 133 2.69 8.52 -2.73
C GLU A 133 1.22 8.90 -2.56
N LEU A 134 0.54 9.37 -3.62
CA LEU A 134 -0.89 9.64 -3.58
C LEU A 134 -1.70 8.38 -3.28
N CYS A 135 -1.42 7.26 -3.98
CA CYS A 135 -2.13 6.00 -3.77
C CYS A 135 -1.91 5.43 -2.36
N ARG A 136 -0.68 5.47 -1.85
CA ARG A 136 -0.36 5.01 -0.50
C ARG A 136 -0.98 5.89 0.58
N SER A 137 -0.94 7.21 0.40
CA SER A 137 -1.57 8.15 1.32
C SER A 137 -3.10 7.94 1.38
N ARG A 138 -3.74 7.75 0.21
CA ARG A 138 -5.17 7.40 0.18
C ARG A 138 -5.45 6.09 0.92
N ALA A 139 -4.66 5.04 0.68
CA ALA A 139 -4.82 3.75 1.35
C ALA A 139 -4.68 3.90 2.86
N TYR A 140 -3.71 4.69 3.33
CA TYR A 140 -3.50 4.99 4.75
C TYR A 140 -4.71 5.68 5.38
N LEU A 141 -5.27 6.71 4.72
CA LEU A 141 -6.49 7.39 5.23
C LEU A 141 -7.69 6.44 5.30
N VAL A 142 -7.87 5.59 4.31
CA VAL A 142 -8.93 4.55 4.30
C VAL A 142 -8.75 3.57 5.47
N ASP A 143 -7.52 3.14 5.74
CA ASP A 143 -7.23 2.22 6.83
C ASP A 143 -7.46 2.87 8.21
N MET A 144 -7.05 4.14 8.38
CA MET A 144 -7.35 4.91 9.60
C MET A 144 -8.87 5.05 9.83
N ALA A 145 -9.62 5.40 8.77
CA ALA A 145 -11.07 5.48 8.87
C ALA A 145 -11.69 4.13 9.24
N ALA A 146 -11.18 3.02 8.69
CA ALA A 146 -11.65 1.68 9.03
C ALA A 146 -11.35 1.30 10.50
N ASP A 147 -10.20 1.72 11.03
CA ASP A 147 -9.88 1.50 12.46
C ASP A 147 -10.83 2.28 13.38
N LEU A 148 -11.12 3.54 13.04
CA LEU A 148 -12.09 4.34 13.81
C LEU A 148 -13.51 3.78 13.69
N LYS A 149 -13.91 3.28 12.51
CA LYS A 149 -15.21 2.61 12.33
C LYS A 149 -15.36 1.41 13.26
N ARG A 150 -14.34 0.57 13.38
CA ARG A 150 -14.35 -0.57 14.33
C ARG A 150 -14.47 -0.11 15.79
N LYS A 151 -13.77 0.95 16.17
CA LYS A 151 -13.87 1.53 17.52
C LYS A 151 -15.26 2.11 17.79
N LEU A 152 -15.87 2.77 16.80
CA LEU A 152 -17.21 3.32 16.90
C LEU A 152 -18.26 2.21 17.07
N ILE A 153 -18.18 1.13 16.31
CA ILE A 153 -19.05 -0.04 16.45
C ILE A 153 -18.92 -0.60 17.88
N ALA A 154 -17.68 -0.87 18.33
CA ALA A 154 -17.45 -1.38 19.67
C ALA A 154 -17.91 -0.43 20.79
N LEU A 155 -18.07 0.85 20.52
CA LEU A 155 -18.66 1.82 21.42
C LEU A 155 -20.20 1.71 21.41
N LEU A 156 -20.79 1.61 20.22
CA LEU A 156 -22.25 1.41 20.06
C LEU A 156 -22.73 0.11 20.68
N ASP A 157 -21.99 -0.99 20.54
CA ASP A 157 -22.32 -2.28 21.15
C ASP A 157 -22.49 -2.18 22.68
N ARG A 158 -21.83 -1.22 23.31
CA ARG A 158 -21.94 -0.99 24.76
C ARG A 158 -23.08 -0.07 25.15
N ILE A 159 -23.30 1.00 24.38
CA ILE A 159 -24.26 2.05 24.75
C ILE A 159 -25.63 1.90 24.08
N PHE A 160 -25.67 1.28 22.89
CA PHE A 160 -26.88 1.09 22.10
C PHE A 160 -26.76 -0.18 21.23
N PRO A 161 -26.69 -1.38 21.81
CA PRO A 161 -26.45 -2.62 21.09
C PRO A 161 -27.49 -2.94 20.00
N GLU A 162 -28.71 -2.43 20.13
CA GLU A 162 -29.77 -2.63 19.15
C GLU A 162 -29.55 -1.80 17.85
N TYR A 163 -28.66 -0.78 17.90
CA TYR A 163 -28.52 0.21 16.82
C TYR A 163 -28.06 -0.38 15.50
N GLU A 164 -27.16 -1.36 15.52
CA GLU A 164 -26.60 -1.95 14.29
C GLU A 164 -27.70 -2.58 13.42
N SER A 165 -28.70 -3.21 14.04
CA SER A 165 -29.81 -3.86 13.33
C SER A 165 -30.80 -2.89 12.70
N LEU A 166 -30.73 -1.60 13.04
CA LEU A 166 -31.68 -0.61 12.55
C LEU A 166 -31.37 -0.06 11.16
N PHE A 167 -30.16 -0.28 10.66
CA PHE A 167 -29.71 0.20 9.35
C PHE A 167 -28.90 -0.88 8.62
N ASP A 168 -28.94 -0.91 7.29
CA ASP A 168 -28.10 -1.82 6.51
C ASP A 168 -26.59 -1.58 6.75
N SER A 169 -26.25 -0.37 7.15
CA SER A 169 -24.90 0.00 7.58
C SER A 169 -24.97 1.13 8.62
N VAL A 170 -24.26 0.97 9.72
CA VAL A 170 -24.05 2.02 10.74
C VAL A 170 -23.44 3.28 10.11
N PHE A 171 -22.74 3.15 9.01
CA PHE A 171 -22.08 4.26 8.29
C PHE A 171 -22.86 4.76 7.07
N SER A 172 -24.16 4.41 6.94
CA SER A 172 -25.05 5.03 5.95
C SER A 172 -25.30 6.49 6.29
N LYS A 173 -25.63 7.32 5.29
CA LYS A 173 -25.89 8.76 5.48
C LYS A 173 -26.94 9.02 6.57
N ALA A 174 -28.03 8.27 6.54
CA ALA A 174 -29.11 8.41 7.51
C ALA A 174 -28.68 8.03 8.93
N SER A 175 -27.95 6.91 9.09
CA SER A 175 -27.41 6.50 10.37
C SER A 175 -26.42 7.51 10.94
N ILE A 176 -25.50 7.99 10.11
CA ILE A 176 -24.55 9.05 10.49
C ILE A 176 -25.27 10.32 10.96
N ALA A 177 -26.30 10.75 10.24
CA ALA A 177 -27.10 11.93 10.61
C ALA A 177 -27.78 11.74 11.97
N VAL A 178 -28.35 10.55 12.23
CA VAL A 178 -28.95 10.22 13.53
C VAL A 178 -27.89 10.23 14.62
N LEU A 179 -26.76 9.51 14.47
CA LEU A 179 -25.71 9.43 15.49
C LEU A 179 -25.06 10.79 15.79
N SER A 180 -24.90 11.63 14.77
CA SER A 180 -24.37 13.00 14.95
C SER A 180 -25.26 13.86 15.86
N LYS A 181 -26.57 13.67 15.80
CA LYS A 181 -27.54 14.48 16.55
C LYS A 181 -28.03 13.79 17.82
N TYR A 182 -28.22 12.49 17.76
CA TYR A 182 -28.80 11.66 18.82
C TYR A 182 -27.89 10.47 19.13
N SER A 183 -26.76 10.75 19.79
CA SER A 183 -25.64 9.81 19.97
C SER A 183 -25.90 8.68 20.97
N THR A 184 -27.02 8.72 21.74
CA THR A 184 -27.34 7.73 22.77
C THR A 184 -28.81 7.32 22.71
N PRO A 185 -29.23 6.14 23.27
CA PRO A 185 -30.62 5.75 23.37
C PRO A 185 -31.47 6.81 24.04
N GLN A 186 -30.98 7.40 25.11
CA GLN A 186 -31.72 8.43 25.85
C GLN A 186 -32.00 9.68 25.00
N LYS A 187 -31.02 10.11 24.15
CA LYS A 187 -31.24 11.24 23.24
C LYS A 187 -32.22 10.89 22.13
N VAL A 188 -32.21 9.67 21.60
CA VAL A 188 -33.19 9.17 20.60
C VAL A 188 -34.58 9.08 21.22
N LYS A 189 -34.71 8.51 22.42
CA LYS A 189 -35.98 8.41 23.19
C LYS A 189 -36.60 9.78 23.37
N ASN A 190 -35.83 10.78 23.79
CA ASN A 190 -36.28 12.14 24.05
C ASN A 190 -36.42 13.01 22.78
N ALA A 191 -36.00 12.50 21.61
CA ALA A 191 -36.11 13.24 20.36
C ALA A 191 -37.56 13.53 20.01
N ASN A 192 -37.85 14.74 19.53
CA ASN A 192 -39.13 15.06 18.94
C ASN A 192 -39.34 14.22 17.67
N LEU A 193 -40.46 13.48 17.60
CA LEU A 193 -40.75 12.55 16.50
C LEU A 193 -40.65 13.22 15.11
N ARG A 194 -41.30 14.39 14.96
CA ARG A 194 -41.28 15.12 13.68
C ARG A 194 -39.86 15.51 13.27
N LYS A 195 -39.06 16.07 14.19
CA LYS A 195 -37.67 16.45 13.91
C LYS A 195 -36.80 15.25 13.57
N LEU A 196 -37.04 14.08 14.19
CA LEU A 196 -36.32 12.84 13.85
C LEU A 196 -36.75 12.30 12.48
N THR A 197 -38.04 12.37 12.18
CA THR A 197 -38.58 12.00 10.85
C THR A 197 -38.02 12.90 9.76
N ASP A 198 -38.02 14.22 9.92
CA ASP A 198 -37.47 15.19 8.96
C ASP A 198 -35.98 14.91 8.68
N LEU A 199 -35.19 14.66 9.74
CA LEU A 199 -33.76 14.29 9.62
C LEU A 199 -33.55 13.01 8.80
N LEU A 200 -34.38 11.99 9.08
CA LEU A 200 -34.33 10.71 8.36
C LEU A 200 -34.73 10.86 6.89
N MET A 201 -35.80 11.60 6.61
CA MET A 201 -36.25 11.88 5.25
C MET A 201 -35.18 12.61 4.43
N GLU A 202 -34.60 13.68 4.99
CA GLU A 202 -33.56 14.46 4.36
C GLU A 202 -32.30 13.64 4.07
N SER A 203 -31.80 12.90 5.09
CA SER A 203 -30.55 12.13 4.97
C SER A 203 -30.65 10.86 4.14
N SER A 204 -31.87 10.35 3.89
CA SER A 204 -32.13 9.15 3.07
C SER A 204 -32.76 9.46 1.70
N ASN A 205 -32.86 10.72 1.30
CA ASN A 205 -33.58 11.13 0.08
C ASN A 205 -35.02 10.59 0.04
N GLY A 206 -35.73 10.65 1.19
CA GLY A 206 -37.11 10.22 1.34
C GLY A 206 -37.32 8.70 1.53
N HIS A 207 -36.26 7.90 1.55
CA HIS A 207 -36.39 6.44 1.74
C HIS A 207 -36.87 6.06 3.14
N PHE A 208 -36.44 6.78 4.18
CA PHE A 208 -36.86 6.61 5.57
C PHE A 208 -37.85 7.72 5.96
N GLY A 209 -38.99 7.32 6.51
CA GLY A 209 -40.03 8.21 6.99
C GLY A 209 -40.32 8.03 8.47
N GLU A 210 -41.55 8.39 8.89
CA GLU A 210 -42.00 8.34 10.27
C GLU A 210 -41.93 6.92 10.88
N TRP A 211 -42.20 5.89 10.06
CA TRP A 211 -42.04 4.50 10.47
C TRP A 211 -40.66 4.17 11.03
N LYS A 212 -39.61 4.73 10.39
CA LYS A 212 -38.22 4.51 10.83
C LYS A 212 -37.91 5.28 12.12
N ALA A 213 -38.48 6.47 12.27
CA ALA A 213 -38.37 7.23 13.49
C ALA A 213 -39.04 6.51 14.70
N HIS A 214 -40.21 5.90 14.47
CA HIS A 214 -40.86 5.03 15.47
C HIS A 214 -40.00 3.83 15.83
N GLN A 215 -39.45 3.10 14.83
CA GLN A 215 -38.57 1.96 15.08
C GLN A 215 -37.32 2.34 15.91
N LEU A 216 -36.72 3.48 15.61
CA LEU A 216 -35.59 4.00 16.40
C LEU A 216 -35.96 4.33 17.82
N LYS A 217 -37.12 4.97 18.04
CA LYS A 217 -37.59 5.32 19.40
C LYS A 217 -37.96 4.08 20.20
N GLU A 218 -38.57 3.10 19.58
CA GLU A 218 -38.90 1.81 20.22
C GLU A 218 -37.63 1.08 20.66
N ALA A 219 -36.65 0.94 19.79
CA ALA A 219 -35.36 0.35 20.14
C ALA A 219 -34.65 1.13 21.24
N ALA A 220 -34.73 2.46 21.22
CA ALA A 220 -34.15 3.31 22.27
C ALA A 220 -34.86 3.19 23.61
N CYS A 221 -36.18 2.91 23.61
CA CYS A 221 -36.96 2.69 24.84
C CYS A 221 -36.68 1.33 25.48
N SER A 222 -36.38 0.31 24.66
CA SER A 222 -36.10 -1.06 25.12
C SER A 222 -34.60 -1.39 25.22
N SER A 223 -33.72 -0.44 24.91
CA SER A 223 -32.29 -0.66 24.96
C SER A 223 -31.79 -1.02 26.37
N PHE A 224 -30.92 -2.05 26.42
CA PHE A 224 -30.23 -2.46 27.64
C PHE A 224 -28.77 -2.01 27.69
N GLY A 225 -28.36 -1.09 26.79
CA GLY A 225 -27.03 -0.51 26.78
C GLY A 225 -26.67 0.17 28.12
N ILE A 226 -25.39 0.31 28.38
CA ILE A 226 -24.91 1.01 29.60
C ILE A 226 -25.22 2.50 29.51
N ASP A 227 -25.53 3.10 30.65
CA ASP A 227 -25.82 4.52 30.75
C ASP A 227 -24.58 5.38 30.42
N ASP A 228 -24.80 6.45 29.69
CA ASP A 228 -23.75 7.45 29.36
C ASP A 228 -23.55 8.41 30.55
N SER A 229 -23.03 7.87 31.66
CA SER A 229 -22.72 8.65 32.86
C SER A 229 -21.67 9.72 32.54
N GLY A 230 -22.05 10.98 32.75
CA GLY A 230 -21.16 12.12 32.46
C GLY A 230 -20.96 12.48 30.99
N GLY A 231 -21.68 11.86 30.06
CA GLY A 231 -21.60 12.19 28.63
C GLY A 231 -20.30 11.76 27.93
N VAL A 232 -19.55 10.84 28.55
CA VAL A 232 -18.25 10.39 28.04
C VAL A 232 -18.40 9.63 26.72
N TYR A 233 -19.34 8.69 26.67
CA TYR A 233 -19.55 7.87 25.46
C TYR A 233 -20.09 8.68 24.28
N SER A 234 -21.02 9.59 24.53
CA SER A 234 -21.55 10.50 23.50
C SER A 234 -20.48 11.44 22.98
N THR A 235 -19.55 11.90 23.83
CA THR A 235 -18.40 12.71 23.41
C THR A 235 -17.44 11.89 22.51
N LEU A 236 -17.07 10.70 22.95
CA LEU A 236 -16.18 9.81 22.16
C LEU A 236 -16.79 9.42 20.82
N LEU A 237 -18.10 9.12 20.79
CA LEU A 237 -18.81 8.79 19.56
C LEU A 237 -18.81 9.97 18.58
N GLY A 238 -19.08 11.18 19.08
CA GLY A 238 -19.01 12.40 18.27
C GLY A 238 -17.61 12.62 17.68
N MET A 239 -16.56 12.50 18.52
CA MET A 239 -15.16 12.62 18.06
C MET A 239 -14.80 11.58 16.99
N PHE A 240 -15.15 10.31 17.19
CA PHE A 240 -14.88 9.27 16.21
C PHE A 240 -15.63 9.51 14.91
N LEU A 241 -16.88 9.93 14.99
CA LEU A 241 -17.69 10.20 13.80
C LEU A 241 -17.14 11.37 12.99
N GLU A 242 -16.76 12.46 13.63
CA GLU A 242 -16.12 13.62 12.98
C GLU A 242 -14.82 13.22 12.28
N GLN A 243 -13.98 12.46 12.96
CA GLN A 243 -12.71 11.98 12.36
C GLN A 243 -12.97 11.04 11.19
N ILE A 244 -13.92 10.10 11.26
CA ILE A 244 -14.31 9.22 10.17
C ILE A 244 -14.74 10.03 8.94
N LEU A 245 -15.60 11.03 9.14
CA LEU A 245 -16.09 11.89 8.07
C LEU A 245 -14.94 12.68 7.43
N SER A 246 -14.06 13.27 8.25
CA SER A 246 -12.90 14.03 7.78
C SER A 246 -11.94 13.15 6.97
N LEU A 247 -11.58 11.98 7.49
CA LEU A 247 -10.67 11.05 6.80
C LEU A 247 -11.28 10.52 5.49
N THR A 248 -12.58 10.26 5.48
CA THR A 248 -13.28 9.83 4.26
C THR A 248 -13.25 10.93 3.19
N ALA A 249 -13.56 12.17 3.56
CA ALA A 249 -13.51 13.31 2.66
C ALA A 249 -12.10 13.57 2.09
N GLN A 250 -11.07 13.42 2.93
CA GLN A 250 -9.68 13.51 2.48
C GLN A 250 -9.31 12.39 1.52
N ALA A 251 -9.73 11.14 1.80
CA ALA A 251 -9.50 10.01 0.91
C ALA A 251 -10.18 10.20 -0.45
N ASP A 252 -11.41 10.74 -0.48
CA ASP A 252 -12.15 11.07 -1.70
C ASP A 252 -11.46 12.21 -2.50
N SER A 253 -10.90 13.20 -1.80
CA SER A 253 -10.10 14.25 -2.43
C SER A 253 -8.85 13.71 -3.11
N LEU A 254 -8.11 12.82 -2.42
CA LEU A 254 -6.96 12.14 -3.01
C LEU A 254 -7.36 11.24 -4.20
N GLU A 255 -8.51 10.57 -4.13
CA GLU A 255 -9.03 9.76 -5.24
C GLU A 255 -9.25 10.60 -6.52
N LYS A 256 -9.80 11.80 -6.38
CA LYS A 256 -9.95 12.75 -7.50
C LYS A 256 -8.59 13.14 -8.08
N GLN A 257 -7.62 13.47 -7.23
CA GLN A 257 -6.26 13.81 -7.65
C GLN A 257 -5.58 12.62 -8.35
N ILE A 258 -5.70 11.41 -7.80
CA ILE A 258 -5.20 10.18 -8.41
C ILE A 258 -5.81 9.98 -9.80
N SER A 259 -7.12 10.19 -9.93
CA SER A 259 -7.83 10.01 -11.20
C SER A 259 -7.33 10.96 -12.28
N VAL A 260 -7.15 12.24 -11.94
CA VAL A 260 -6.61 13.26 -12.85
C VAL A 260 -5.17 12.92 -13.24
N PHE A 261 -4.33 12.62 -12.25
CA PHE A 261 -2.91 12.36 -12.49
C PHE A 261 -2.66 11.05 -13.25
N PHE A 262 -3.49 10.02 -13.01
CA PHE A 262 -3.39 8.75 -13.71
C PHE A 262 -3.70 8.85 -15.21
N GLN A 263 -4.55 9.78 -15.64
CA GLN A 263 -4.86 10.00 -17.06
C GLN A 263 -3.62 10.37 -17.90
N GLU A 264 -2.60 10.97 -17.28
CA GLU A 264 -1.34 11.29 -17.98
C GLU A 264 -0.56 10.06 -18.45
N PHE A 265 -0.84 8.87 -17.92
CA PHE A 265 -0.06 7.66 -18.19
C PHE A 265 -0.58 6.85 -19.38
N ASN A 266 -1.73 7.19 -19.97
CA ASN A 266 -2.34 6.47 -21.10
C ASN A 266 -2.21 4.93 -20.97
N ASN A 267 -2.75 4.38 -19.87
CA ASN A 267 -2.51 3.00 -19.47
C ASN A 267 -3.78 2.14 -19.59
N PRO A 268 -3.74 0.93 -20.20
CA PRO A 268 -4.91 0.10 -20.45
C PRO A 268 -5.40 -0.73 -19.23
N LEU A 269 -4.81 -0.61 -18.04
CA LEU A 269 -5.17 -1.40 -16.86
C LEU A 269 -6.65 -1.33 -16.48
N THR A 270 -7.32 -0.19 -16.72
CA THR A 270 -8.75 -0.02 -16.44
C THR A 270 -9.67 -0.86 -17.33
N SER A 271 -9.14 -1.46 -18.41
CA SER A 271 -9.88 -2.40 -19.23
C SER A 271 -10.07 -3.76 -18.57
N ILE A 272 -9.29 -4.06 -17.53
CA ILE A 272 -9.39 -5.33 -16.81
C ILE A 272 -10.61 -5.29 -15.87
N PRO A 273 -11.54 -6.24 -15.97
CA PRO A 273 -12.70 -6.32 -15.07
C PRO A 273 -12.26 -6.34 -13.60
N GLY A 274 -12.88 -5.46 -12.80
CA GLY A 274 -12.53 -5.30 -11.38
C GLY A 274 -11.39 -4.31 -11.11
N VAL A 275 -10.74 -3.76 -12.13
CA VAL A 275 -9.67 -2.77 -11.99
C VAL A 275 -10.19 -1.37 -12.32
N GLY A 276 -10.71 -0.66 -11.33
CA GLY A 276 -11.06 0.76 -11.45
C GLY A 276 -9.82 1.67 -11.40
N THR A 277 -10.02 2.96 -11.65
CA THR A 277 -8.93 3.96 -11.77
C THR A 277 -7.95 3.96 -10.61
N VAL A 278 -8.43 3.91 -9.36
CA VAL A 278 -7.57 3.89 -8.16
C VAL A 278 -6.74 2.61 -8.06
N LEU A 279 -7.33 1.45 -8.39
CA LEU A 279 -6.59 0.19 -8.39
C LEU A 279 -5.57 0.15 -9.53
N ALA A 280 -5.94 0.65 -10.73
CA ALA A 280 -5.04 0.77 -11.86
C ALA A 280 -3.83 1.68 -11.54
N ALA A 281 -4.09 2.85 -10.95
CA ALA A 281 -3.05 3.78 -10.49
C ALA A 281 -2.13 3.14 -9.43
N THR A 282 -2.71 2.42 -8.46
CA THR A 282 -1.95 1.70 -7.44
C THR A 282 -1.08 0.61 -8.07
N ILE A 283 -1.64 -0.21 -8.94
CA ILE A 283 -0.92 -1.29 -9.65
C ILE A 283 0.22 -0.70 -10.47
N LEU A 284 -0.06 0.31 -11.31
CA LEU A 284 0.94 0.96 -12.14
C LEU A 284 2.07 1.56 -11.31
N SER A 285 1.74 2.32 -10.28
CA SER A 285 2.73 3.02 -9.46
C SER A 285 3.59 2.06 -8.61
N GLU A 286 3.03 0.95 -8.13
CA GLU A 286 3.78 -0.05 -7.37
C GLU A 286 4.67 -0.91 -8.29
N ILE A 287 4.21 -1.24 -9.49
CA ILE A 287 5.00 -1.94 -10.50
C ILE A 287 6.11 -1.03 -11.05
N GLY A 288 5.77 0.20 -11.42
CA GLY A 288 6.66 1.11 -12.13
C GLY A 288 6.88 0.64 -13.57
N ASP A 289 8.10 0.15 -13.87
CA ASP A 289 8.43 -0.40 -15.16
C ASP A 289 8.20 -1.91 -15.22
N ILE A 290 7.33 -2.36 -16.11
CA ILE A 290 7.00 -3.78 -16.29
C ILE A 290 8.15 -4.58 -16.89
N THR A 291 9.03 -3.95 -17.67
CA THR A 291 10.14 -4.65 -18.34
C THR A 291 11.16 -5.25 -17.38
N ARG A 292 11.17 -4.79 -16.13
CA ARG A 292 12.01 -5.35 -15.05
C ARG A 292 11.61 -6.77 -14.63
N PHE A 293 10.41 -7.22 -14.99
CA PHE A 293 9.93 -8.56 -14.70
C PHE A 293 10.01 -9.43 -15.93
N SER A 294 10.79 -10.52 -15.86
CA SER A 294 10.93 -11.46 -16.95
C SER A 294 9.70 -12.36 -17.16
N SER A 295 8.80 -12.43 -16.18
CA SER A 295 7.57 -13.23 -16.24
C SER A 295 6.53 -12.78 -15.22
N ALA A 296 5.28 -13.22 -15.43
CA ALA A 296 4.19 -13.02 -14.48
C ALA A 296 4.48 -13.60 -13.08
N ASP A 297 5.21 -14.72 -12.99
CA ASP A 297 5.59 -15.33 -11.72
C ASP A 297 6.57 -14.44 -10.92
N LYS A 298 7.44 -13.68 -11.60
CA LYS A 298 8.30 -12.68 -10.94
C LYS A 298 7.50 -11.49 -10.40
N LEU A 299 6.48 -11.06 -11.12
CA LEU A 299 5.54 -10.04 -10.64
C LEU A 299 4.71 -10.57 -9.47
N LEU A 300 4.26 -11.83 -9.53
CA LEU A 300 3.53 -12.50 -8.45
C LEU A 300 4.35 -12.54 -7.16
N ALA A 301 5.63 -12.92 -7.26
CA ALA A 301 6.56 -12.92 -6.14
C ALA A 301 6.81 -11.50 -5.59
N TYR A 302 6.91 -10.51 -6.48
CA TYR A 302 7.05 -9.10 -6.10
C TYR A 302 5.81 -8.56 -5.37
N ALA A 303 4.61 -9.05 -5.71
CA ALA A 303 3.39 -8.77 -4.96
C ALA A 303 3.31 -9.56 -3.64
N GLY A 304 4.16 -10.58 -3.45
CA GLY A 304 4.14 -11.49 -2.30
C GLY A 304 2.90 -12.36 -2.25
N LEU A 305 2.36 -12.70 -3.42
CA LEU A 305 1.21 -13.60 -3.61
C LEU A 305 1.64 -15.06 -3.90
N ASP A 306 2.95 -15.27 -4.07
CA ASP A 306 3.55 -16.59 -4.24
C ASP A 306 3.44 -17.44 -2.97
N PRO A 307 3.29 -18.78 -3.08
CA PRO A 307 3.29 -19.65 -1.92
C PRO A 307 4.70 -19.77 -1.32
N SER A 308 4.79 -19.68 0.00
CA SER A 308 6.04 -20.03 0.72
C SER A 308 6.21 -21.54 0.71
N VAL A 309 7.20 -22.04 -0.05
CA VAL A 309 7.52 -23.47 -0.08
C VAL A 309 8.48 -23.79 1.07
N LYS A 310 8.09 -24.71 1.97
CA LYS A 310 8.97 -25.30 2.97
C LYS A 310 9.20 -26.76 2.56
N GLN A 311 10.37 -27.02 1.99
CA GLN A 311 10.85 -28.37 1.68
C GLN A 311 12.20 -28.59 2.34
N SER A 312 12.37 -29.66 3.07
CA SER A 312 13.67 -30.16 3.56
C SER A 312 13.69 -31.67 3.44
N GLY A 313 14.55 -32.21 2.57
CA GLY A 313 14.61 -33.64 2.30
C GLY A 313 13.27 -34.21 1.82
N GLU A 314 12.78 -35.25 2.50
CA GLU A 314 11.49 -35.89 2.17
C GLU A 314 10.27 -35.12 2.69
N PHE A 315 10.45 -34.09 3.52
CA PHE A 315 9.35 -33.32 4.10
C PHE A 315 8.81 -32.28 3.11
N LYS A 316 7.58 -32.46 2.67
CA LYS A 316 6.79 -31.45 1.94
C LYS A 316 5.69 -30.93 2.87
N SER A 317 5.73 -29.63 3.17
CA SER A 317 4.67 -29.00 3.96
C SER A 317 3.35 -29.01 3.17
N ASN A 318 2.30 -29.57 3.76
CA ASN A 318 0.95 -29.59 3.19
C ASN A 318 0.23 -28.22 3.31
N GLN A 319 0.81 -27.24 4.01
CA GLN A 319 0.23 -25.91 4.19
C GLN A 319 1.20 -24.86 3.68
N ASN A 320 0.99 -24.43 2.43
CA ASN A 320 1.72 -23.31 1.86
C ASN A 320 0.97 -22.02 2.13
N ARG A 321 1.56 -21.14 2.94
CA ARG A 321 1.05 -19.78 3.17
C ARG A 321 1.61 -18.82 2.11
N MET A 322 0.84 -17.77 1.82
CA MET A 322 1.29 -16.66 0.97
C MET A 322 2.57 -16.03 1.56
N SER A 323 3.60 -15.78 0.74
CA SER A 323 4.92 -15.31 1.20
C SER A 323 4.88 -13.94 1.87
N LYS A 324 4.00 -13.06 1.39
CA LYS A 324 3.82 -11.65 1.82
C LYS A 324 5.11 -10.82 1.79
N ARG A 325 6.15 -11.26 1.07
CA ARG A 325 7.48 -10.62 1.02
C ARG A 325 7.55 -9.37 0.13
N GLY A 326 6.51 -9.08 -0.63
CA GLY A 326 6.51 -7.96 -1.57
C GLY A 326 5.67 -6.77 -1.12
N SER A 327 5.30 -5.91 -2.08
CA SER A 327 4.47 -4.73 -1.82
C SER A 327 3.10 -5.10 -1.26
N PRO A 328 2.74 -4.66 -0.04
CA PRO A 328 1.42 -4.90 0.51
C PRO A 328 0.32 -4.14 -0.25
N TYR A 329 0.65 -2.99 -0.83
CA TYR A 329 -0.28 -2.17 -1.62
C TYR A 329 -0.62 -2.83 -2.96
N LEU A 330 0.40 -3.35 -3.67
CA LEU A 330 0.19 -4.12 -4.90
C LEU A 330 -0.63 -5.38 -4.63
N ARG A 331 -0.27 -6.12 -3.60
CA ARG A 331 -1.00 -7.33 -3.19
C ARG A 331 -2.47 -7.03 -2.90
N ARG A 332 -2.74 -5.97 -2.12
CA ARG A 332 -4.11 -5.52 -1.80
C ARG A 332 -4.88 -5.14 -3.06
N ALA A 333 -4.26 -4.39 -3.98
CA ALA A 333 -4.90 -3.97 -5.22
C ALA A 333 -5.26 -5.16 -6.10
N ILE A 334 -4.36 -6.13 -6.28
CA ILE A 334 -4.62 -7.36 -7.04
C ILE A 334 -5.73 -8.18 -6.37
N TRP A 335 -5.70 -8.30 -5.05
CA TRP A 335 -6.73 -9.02 -4.29
C TRP A 335 -8.11 -8.41 -4.49
N LEU A 336 -8.25 -7.10 -4.30
CA LEU A 336 -9.51 -6.38 -4.48
C LEU A 336 -10.01 -6.47 -5.93
N ALA A 337 -9.13 -6.32 -6.92
CA ALA A 337 -9.50 -6.52 -8.32
C ALA A 337 -10.03 -7.94 -8.56
N SER A 338 -9.40 -8.95 -7.96
CA SER A 338 -9.80 -10.35 -8.08
C SER A 338 -11.18 -10.62 -7.47
N THR A 339 -11.50 -10.03 -6.31
CA THR A 339 -12.83 -10.20 -5.68
C THR A 339 -13.97 -9.61 -6.51
N VAL A 340 -13.70 -8.59 -7.31
CA VAL A 340 -14.70 -7.99 -8.21
C VAL A 340 -14.75 -8.76 -9.54
N ALA A 341 -13.61 -9.17 -10.07
CA ALA A 341 -13.52 -9.82 -11.37
C ALA A 341 -14.29 -11.15 -11.43
N VAL A 342 -14.34 -11.92 -10.35
CA VAL A 342 -15.11 -13.18 -10.29
C VAL A 342 -16.61 -13.00 -10.48
N HIS A 343 -17.14 -11.77 -10.34
CA HIS A 343 -18.54 -11.43 -10.55
C HIS A 343 -18.78 -10.62 -11.84
N ARG A 344 -17.71 -10.20 -12.54
CA ARG A 344 -17.80 -9.28 -13.68
C ARG A 344 -17.25 -9.84 -14.99
N ASP A 345 -16.49 -10.92 -14.93
CA ASP A 345 -15.83 -11.50 -16.10
C ASP A 345 -16.01 -13.03 -16.14
N PRO A 346 -16.52 -13.57 -17.26
CA PRO A 346 -16.81 -15.03 -17.40
C PRO A 346 -15.58 -15.92 -17.19
N MET A 347 -14.37 -15.48 -17.61
CA MET A 347 -13.14 -16.27 -17.45
C MET A 347 -12.75 -16.41 -15.97
N PHE A 348 -12.86 -15.32 -15.21
CA PHE A 348 -12.58 -15.34 -13.78
C PHE A 348 -13.68 -16.07 -13.00
N GLN A 349 -14.94 -15.90 -13.40
CA GLN A 349 -16.10 -16.56 -12.80
C GLN A 349 -15.99 -18.08 -12.96
N THR A 350 -15.81 -18.59 -14.18
CA THR A 350 -15.66 -20.04 -14.45
C THR A 350 -14.51 -20.64 -13.64
N TYR A 351 -13.39 -19.93 -13.57
CA TYR A 351 -12.25 -20.40 -12.77
C TYR A 351 -12.53 -20.41 -11.27
N TYR A 352 -13.24 -19.40 -10.78
CA TYR A 352 -13.68 -19.30 -9.38
C TYR A 352 -14.63 -20.45 -9.02
N GLU A 353 -15.68 -20.66 -9.82
CA GLU A 353 -16.69 -21.72 -9.61
C GLU A 353 -16.05 -23.11 -9.63
N LYS A 354 -15.14 -23.37 -10.58
CA LYS A 354 -14.35 -24.60 -10.61
C LYS A 354 -13.59 -24.82 -9.30
N LYS A 355 -12.93 -23.79 -8.75
CA LYS A 355 -12.15 -23.93 -7.52
C LYS A 355 -13.02 -24.07 -6.26
N ILE A 356 -14.20 -23.48 -6.24
CA ILE A 356 -15.21 -23.72 -5.19
C ILE A 356 -15.72 -25.15 -5.25
N SER A 357 -16.02 -25.68 -6.45
CA SER A 357 -16.50 -27.07 -6.62
C SER A 357 -15.43 -28.11 -6.22
N GLU A 358 -14.14 -27.76 -6.29
CA GLU A 358 -13.04 -28.56 -5.74
C GLU A 358 -12.99 -28.56 -4.19
N GLY A 359 -13.93 -27.86 -3.51
CA GLY A 359 -14.03 -27.82 -2.04
C GLY A 359 -13.10 -26.81 -1.36
N LEU A 360 -12.48 -25.88 -2.11
CA LEU A 360 -11.60 -24.89 -1.54
C LEU A 360 -12.37 -23.75 -0.83
N HIS A 361 -11.87 -23.33 0.32
CA HIS A 361 -12.41 -22.17 1.02
C HIS A 361 -12.28 -20.89 0.20
N TYR A 362 -13.28 -19.98 0.26
CA TYR A 362 -13.36 -18.72 -0.48
C TYR A 362 -12.02 -17.95 -0.53
N MET A 363 -11.38 -17.73 0.63
CA MET A 363 -10.11 -16.98 0.69
C MET A 363 -8.98 -17.64 -0.10
N ASN A 364 -8.95 -18.98 -0.14
CA ASN A 364 -7.97 -19.71 -0.93
C ASN A 364 -8.26 -19.57 -2.43
N VAL A 365 -9.54 -19.64 -2.80
CA VAL A 365 -9.97 -19.46 -4.19
C VAL A 365 -9.63 -18.08 -4.71
N ILE A 366 -9.87 -17.01 -3.94
CA ILE A 366 -9.45 -15.65 -4.31
C ILE A 366 -7.92 -15.55 -4.45
N GLY A 367 -7.16 -16.27 -3.63
CA GLY A 367 -5.71 -16.39 -3.81
C GLY A 367 -5.31 -16.98 -5.17
N HIS A 368 -6.00 -18.03 -5.61
CA HIS A 368 -5.81 -18.63 -6.94
C HIS A 368 -6.22 -17.66 -8.07
N VAL A 369 -7.35 -16.97 -7.92
CA VAL A 369 -7.80 -15.94 -8.87
C VAL A 369 -6.79 -14.78 -8.94
N SER A 370 -6.23 -14.37 -7.80
CA SER A 370 -5.20 -13.30 -7.75
C SER A 370 -3.94 -13.66 -8.53
N ARG A 371 -3.56 -14.94 -8.55
CA ARG A 371 -2.47 -15.41 -9.42
C ARG A 371 -2.81 -15.23 -10.91
N LYS A 372 -4.02 -15.60 -11.31
CA LYS A 372 -4.51 -15.42 -12.69
C LYS A 372 -4.62 -13.94 -13.05
N MET A 373 -5.15 -13.12 -12.13
CA MET A 373 -5.21 -11.66 -12.26
C MET A 373 -3.82 -11.04 -12.46
N THR A 374 -2.81 -11.51 -11.73
CA THR A 374 -1.43 -11.05 -11.89
C THR A 374 -0.89 -11.35 -13.28
N ALA A 375 -1.20 -12.51 -13.86
CA ALA A 375 -0.79 -12.86 -15.21
C ALA A 375 -1.47 -11.95 -16.26
N VAL A 376 -2.75 -11.63 -16.07
CA VAL A 376 -3.48 -10.69 -16.92
C VAL A 376 -2.89 -9.28 -16.82
N ILE A 377 -2.65 -8.78 -15.62
CA ILE A 377 -2.00 -7.46 -15.39
C ILE A 377 -0.63 -7.42 -16.08
N PHE A 378 0.18 -8.48 -15.94
CA PHE A 378 1.48 -8.57 -16.58
C PHE A 378 1.38 -8.49 -18.12
N ALA A 379 0.45 -9.25 -18.73
CA ALA A 379 0.24 -9.26 -20.17
C ALA A 379 -0.21 -7.88 -20.68
N VAL A 380 -1.23 -7.29 -20.04
CA VAL A 380 -1.77 -5.97 -20.39
C VAL A 380 -0.70 -4.88 -20.33
N LEU A 381 0.15 -4.89 -19.30
CA LEU A 381 1.24 -3.91 -19.15
C LEU A 381 2.39 -4.17 -20.13
N ARG A 382 2.77 -5.44 -20.35
CA ARG A 382 3.85 -5.82 -21.27
C ARG A 382 3.51 -5.48 -22.72
N ASP A 383 2.28 -5.79 -23.13
CA ASP A 383 1.85 -5.66 -24.52
C ASP A 383 1.26 -4.27 -24.82
N GLY A 384 0.96 -3.47 -23.78
CA GLY A 384 0.34 -2.16 -23.91
C GLY A 384 -1.06 -2.20 -24.53
N GLN A 385 -1.72 -3.37 -24.52
CA GLN A 385 -3.01 -3.60 -25.15
C GLN A 385 -4.12 -3.77 -24.09
N PRO A 386 -5.33 -3.31 -24.36
CA PRO A 386 -6.48 -3.55 -23.49
C PRO A 386 -6.73 -5.06 -23.27
N TYR A 387 -7.25 -5.39 -22.11
CA TYR A 387 -7.68 -6.74 -21.79
C TYR A 387 -8.73 -7.25 -22.79
N GLN A 388 -8.51 -8.42 -23.31
CA GLN A 388 -9.48 -9.16 -24.13
C GLN A 388 -9.79 -10.49 -23.44
N PRO A 389 -11.07 -10.79 -23.13
CA PRO A 389 -11.44 -12.07 -22.56
C PRO A 389 -11.12 -13.18 -23.57
N ILE A 390 -10.35 -14.18 -23.14
CA ILE A 390 -10.16 -15.38 -23.93
C ILE A 390 -11.49 -16.18 -23.79
N LEU A 391 -12.35 -16.03 -24.76
CA LEU A 391 -13.49 -16.92 -24.90
C LEU A 391 -12.92 -18.30 -25.19
N GLN A 392 -12.93 -19.21 -24.21
CA GLN A 392 -12.72 -20.61 -24.49
C GLN A 392 -13.87 -21.01 -25.42
N SER A 393 -13.56 -21.29 -26.68
CA SER A 393 -14.46 -22.02 -27.55
C SER A 393 -14.88 -23.28 -26.78
N ALA A 394 -16.20 -23.39 -26.52
CA ALA A 394 -16.78 -24.61 -26.00
C ALA A 394 -16.39 -25.74 -26.94
N GLY A 395 -15.47 -26.60 -26.50
CA GLY A 395 -15.11 -27.84 -27.11
C GLY A 395 -15.87 -28.97 -26.41
#